data_7a395acd12a2359c070ac2b1d37a4379
#
_entry.id   7a395acd12a2359c070ac2b1d37a4379
#
_cell.length_a   1.000
_cell.length_b   1.000
_cell.length_c   1.000
_cell.angle_alpha   90.00
_cell.angle_beta   90.00
_cell.angle_gamma   90.00
#
_symmetry.space_group_name_H-M   'P 1'
#
loop_
_entity.id
_entity.type
_entity.pdbx_description
1 polymer ?
#
loop_
_entity_poly.entity_id
_entity_poly.type
_entity_poly.pdbx_seq_one_letter_code
_entity_poly.pdbx_strand_id
1 'polypeptide(L)'
;MNKREQLRQKLQRQQAILAAARTAGRDMTEDETREFNSLQNDIETLRPEADAEAEAERQAQIEAARTAERQRVTDITTLCRNFNVDASQYITGGQTVDQVRTAILDGMIQNCTPARTGVNVTADETDKFRAAAADGLMTRSGHTPAAPADGSRQFAGMSLRDIGIECLTRETGKSASDFMRMSADDLYTELARAFHNPSASFPAIMDTAINKSIVHAYDHAPTTFEKFTRKGTLRDFKRTDGHNYLIGGVGDLLLVPENGELKADTHKEEMLPQRKLDTYGRQFSMSRQAFINDDIGFLSEVPGMYAAKSKKQINKMVYSILYNNGQIYDGKTLFHANHKNLITSGSAPTGAAIQAMIQRMQLQDDPFGEAINLTPSTIILPVGYGFAMQSIFGSPTIQTSENTQAANPLYNYRYPMEIVEDATLNILAGSGACPWFLGANCEETTGIQVDYLNGQETPTFRRSETVGQLGFVWDIWLDWGISVMDYRAFVKNPGAALPTL
;
A
#
# COMPACT_ATOMS: atom_id res chain seq x y z
N MET A 1 -37.99 24.01 -46.05
CA MET A 1 -38.98 22.92 -46.04
C MET A 1 -38.67 22.03 -47.22
N ASN A 2 -38.41 20.74 -46.97
CA ASN A 2 -37.99 19.78 -48.02
C ASN A 2 -39.16 19.55 -48.97
N LYS A 3 -38.89 19.39 -50.25
CA LYS A 3 -39.92 19.21 -51.31
C LYS A 3 -40.85 18.01 -51.02
N ARG A 4 -40.31 16.95 -50.44
CA ARG A 4 -41.08 15.78 -49.95
C ARG A 4 -42.10 16.14 -48.88
N GLU A 5 -41.73 17.01 -47.99
CA GLU A 5 -42.63 17.43 -46.90
C GLU A 5 -43.76 18.33 -47.41
N GLN A 6 -43.43 19.19 -48.37
CA GLN A 6 -44.44 19.99 -49.08
C GLN A 6 -45.40 19.11 -49.89
N LEU A 7 -44.91 18.11 -50.59
CA LEU A 7 -45.74 17.13 -51.30
C LEU A 7 -46.66 16.37 -50.37
N ARG A 8 -46.16 15.92 -49.20
CA ARG A 8 -46.93 15.20 -48.21
C ARG A 8 -48.04 16.08 -47.62
N GLN A 9 -47.74 17.34 -47.31
CA GLN A 9 -48.74 18.26 -46.79
C GLN A 9 -49.83 18.54 -47.78
N LYS A 10 -49.50 18.76 -49.08
CA LYS A 10 -50.49 18.97 -50.14
C LYS A 10 -51.35 17.74 -50.39
N LEU A 11 -50.77 16.55 -50.36
CA LEU A 11 -51.55 15.29 -50.45
C LEU A 11 -52.47 15.10 -49.26
N GLN A 12 -52.01 15.40 -48.05
CA GLN A 12 -52.87 15.34 -46.84
C GLN A 12 -54.07 16.37 -46.94
N ARG A 13 -53.77 17.59 -47.44
CA ARG A 13 -54.83 18.60 -47.61
C ARG A 13 -55.86 18.18 -48.66
N GLN A 14 -55.42 17.62 -49.78
CA GLN A 14 -56.29 17.09 -50.82
C GLN A 14 -57.11 15.89 -50.27
N GLN A 15 -56.57 14.98 -49.50
CA GLN A 15 -57.32 13.92 -48.85
C GLN A 15 -58.33 14.47 -47.82
N ALA A 16 -58.01 15.52 -47.10
CA ALA A 16 -58.87 16.11 -46.12
C ALA A 16 -60.10 16.75 -46.80
N ILE A 17 -59.93 17.40 -47.94
CA ILE A 17 -61.03 17.94 -48.71
C ILE A 17 -62.01 16.86 -49.19
N LEU A 18 -61.45 15.74 -49.73
CA LEU A 18 -62.26 14.58 -50.12
C LEU A 18 -62.97 13.92 -48.94
N ALA A 19 -62.33 13.83 -47.81
CA ALA A 19 -62.91 13.24 -46.61
C ALA A 19 -64.04 14.11 -46.06
N ALA A 20 -63.88 15.42 -46.05
CA ALA A 20 -64.90 16.37 -45.62
C ALA A 20 -66.13 16.31 -46.48
N ALA A 21 -66.03 16.28 -47.82
CA ALA A 21 -67.15 16.13 -48.73
C ALA A 21 -67.86 14.77 -48.54
N ARG A 22 -67.14 13.67 -48.39
CA ARG A 22 -67.70 12.33 -48.09
C ARG A 22 -68.43 12.26 -46.76
N THR A 23 -67.90 12.90 -45.70
CA THR A 23 -68.50 12.87 -44.36
C THR A 23 -69.77 13.71 -44.38
N ALA A 24 -69.84 14.75 -45.16
CA ALA A 24 -71.02 15.63 -45.31
C ALA A 24 -72.06 15.03 -46.27
N GLY A 25 -71.80 13.88 -46.95
CA GLY A 25 -72.73 13.25 -47.86
C GLY A 25 -73.12 14.10 -49.06
N ARG A 26 -72.29 15.08 -49.48
CA ARG A 26 -72.51 15.99 -50.56
C ARG A 26 -71.37 16.03 -51.56
N ASP A 27 -71.66 16.51 -52.76
CA ASP A 27 -70.57 16.80 -53.72
C ASP A 27 -69.75 18.00 -53.25
N MET A 28 -68.46 18.05 -53.73
CA MET A 28 -67.56 19.16 -53.42
C MET A 28 -68.15 20.48 -53.88
N THR A 29 -68.03 21.53 -53.08
CA THR A 29 -68.42 22.90 -53.48
C THR A 29 -67.49 23.44 -54.58
N GLU A 30 -67.92 24.51 -55.28
CA GLU A 30 -67.06 25.09 -56.32
C GLU A 30 -65.70 25.55 -55.80
N ASP A 31 -65.62 26.05 -54.56
CA ASP A 31 -64.39 26.51 -53.93
C ASP A 31 -63.50 25.32 -53.52
N GLU A 32 -64.10 24.25 -53.00
CA GLU A 32 -63.41 23.01 -52.69
C GLU A 32 -62.83 22.33 -53.95
N THR A 33 -63.60 22.39 -55.08
CA THR A 33 -63.19 21.90 -56.39
C THR A 33 -62.00 22.70 -56.97
N ARG A 34 -62.05 24.04 -56.81
CA ARG A 34 -60.95 24.93 -57.22
C ARG A 34 -59.65 24.63 -56.40
N GLU A 35 -59.79 24.53 -55.07
CA GLU A 35 -58.70 24.23 -54.20
C GLU A 35 -58.10 22.84 -54.52
N PHE A 36 -58.96 21.83 -54.75
CA PHE A 36 -58.57 20.49 -55.11
C PHE A 36 -57.78 20.44 -56.41
N ASN A 37 -58.24 21.10 -57.45
CA ASN A 37 -57.55 21.17 -58.75
C ASN A 37 -56.27 21.99 -58.69
N SER A 38 -56.16 23.03 -57.87
CA SER A 38 -54.95 23.78 -57.60
C SER A 38 -53.87 22.86 -56.92
N LEU A 39 -54.33 22.13 -55.87
CA LEU A 39 -53.46 21.17 -55.16
C LEU A 39 -53.00 20.05 -56.07
N GLN A 40 -53.88 19.57 -56.99
CA GLN A 40 -53.55 18.56 -57.96
C GLN A 40 -52.41 19.01 -58.91
N ASN A 41 -52.46 20.18 -59.47
CA ASN A 41 -51.44 20.77 -60.30
C ASN A 41 -50.13 20.97 -59.55
N ASP A 42 -50.20 21.42 -58.30
CA ASP A 42 -49.03 21.60 -57.44
C ASP A 42 -48.39 20.27 -57.11
N ILE A 43 -49.17 19.18 -56.87
CA ILE A 43 -48.68 17.83 -56.65
C ILE A 43 -47.98 17.29 -57.86
N GLU A 44 -48.54 17.50 -59.07
CA GLU A 44 -47.94 17.05 -60.34
C GLU A 44 -46.60 17.73 -60.62
N THR A 45 -46.46 19.03 -60.28
CA THR A 45 -45.18 19.75 -60.44
C THR A 45 -44.16 19.40 -59.35
N LEU A 46 -44.59 19.19 -58.11
CA LEU A 46 -43.68 18.87 -57.02
C LEU A 46 -43.20 17.38 -56.96
N ARG A 47 -43.97 16.45 -57.58
CA ARG A 47 -43.65 15.02 -57.57
C ARG A 47 -42.29 14.72 -58.21
N PRO A 48 -41.97 15.19 -59.44
CA PRO A 48 -40.64 14.88 -60.05
C PRO A 48 -39.50 15.54 -59.25
N GLU A 49 -39.73 16.71 -58.63
CA GLU A 49 -38.71 17.36 -57.82
C GLU A 49 -38.45 16.60 -56.49
N ALA A 50 -39.48 16.05 -55.90
CA ALA A 50 -39.38 15.24 -54.69
C ALA A 50 -38.73 13.87 -54.95
N ASP A 51 -38.98 13.27 -56.11
CA ASP A 51 -38.35 12.02 -56.56
C ASP A 51 -36.87 12.23 -56.87
N ALA A 52 -36.50 13.35 -57.55
CA ALA A 52 -35.13 13.71 -57.79
C ALA A 52 -34.32 13.96 -56.48
N GLU A 53 -34.94 14.62 -55.52
CA GLU A 53 -34.34 14.83 -54.19
C GLU A 53 -34.15 13.50 -53.45
N ALA A 54 -35.09 12.54 -53.57
CA ALA A 54 -34.99 11.21 -53.02
C ALA A 54 -33.83 10.38 -53.64
N GLU A 55 -33.63 10.51 -54.93
CA GLU A 55 -32.60 9.84 -55.68
C GLU A 55 -31.21 10.43 -55.33
N ALA A 56 -31.12 11.77 -55.21
CA ALA A 56 -29.91 12.45 -54.77
C ALA A 56 -29.51 12.06 -53.33
N GLU A 57 -30.47 11.96 -52.42
CA GLU A 57 -30.21 11.48 -51.04
C GLU A 57 -29.72 10.03 -51.03
N ARG A 58 -30.31 9.14 -51.83
CA ARG A 58 -29.86 7.74 -51.93
C ARG A 58 -28.44 7.66 -52.49
N GLN A 59 -28.13 8.43 -53.52
CA GLN A 59 -26.81 8.47 -54.09
C GLN A 59 -25.78 9.01 -53.11
N ALA A 60 -26.11 10.05 -52.35
CA ALA A 60 -25.28 10.61 -51.29
C ALA A 60 -25.01 9.57 -50.16
N GLN A 61 -26.03 8.81 -49.79
CA GLN A 61 -25.87 7.73 -48.81
C GLN A 61 -24.95 6.58 -49.30
N ILE A 62 -25.11 6.20 -50.58
CA ILE A 62 -24.25 5.17 -51.20
C ILE A 62 -22.80 5.67 -51.29
N GLU A 63 -22.57 6.90 -51.70
CA GLU A 63 -21.22 7.49 -51.76
C GLU A 63 -20.60 7.62 -50.34
N ALA A 64 -21.40 8.04 -49.35
CA ALA A 64 -20.95 8.09 -47.96
C ALA A 64 -20.58 6.71 -47.43
N ALA A 65 -21.39 5.67 -47.70
CA ALA A 65 -21.08 4.28 -47.35
C ALA A 65 -19.84 3.76 -48.04
N ARG A 66 -19.65 4.06 -49.33
CA ARG A 66 -18.44 3.70 -50.06
C ARG A 66 -17.20 4.40 -49.52
N THR A 67 -17.31 5.66 -49.16
CA THR A 67 -16.21 6.41 -48.57
C THR A 67 -15.82 5.88 -47.21
N ALA A 68 -16.84 5.59 -46.36
CA ALA A 68 -16.61 4.97 -45.04
C ALA A 68 -15.94 3.60 -45.15
N GLU A 69 -16.36 2.77 -46.12
CA GLU A 69 -15.74 1.46 -46.35
C GLU A 69 -14.30 1.58 -46.85
N ARG A 70 -14.01 2.52 -47.79
CA ARG A 70 -12.63 2.79 -48.20
C ARG A 70 -11.76 3.23 -47.04
N GLN A 71 -12.27 4.09 -46.19
CA GLN A 71 -11.57 4.54 -44.98
C GLN A 71 -11.32 3.36 -44.02
N ARG A 72 -12.32 2.52 -43.76
CA ARG A 72 -12.18 1.31 -42.96
C ARG A 72 -11.08 0.38 -43.48
N VAL A 73 -11.08 0.11 -44.78
CA VAL A 73 -10.07 -0.75 -45.43
C VAL A 73 -8.67 -0.14 -45.32
N THR A 74 -8.55 1.18 -45.50
CA THR A 74 -7.27 1.89 -45.38
C THR A 74 -6.74 1.83 -43.95
N ASP A 75 -7.61 2.07 -42.97
CA ASP A 75 -7.24 2.05 -41.55
C ASP A 75 -6.83 0.64 -41.11
N ILE A 76 -7.57 -0.40 -41.52
CA ILE A 76 -7.20 -1.82 -41.25
C ILE A 76 -5.88 -2.17 -41.92
N THR A 77 -5.67 -1.78 -43.16
CA THR A 77 -4.43 -2.07 -43.90
C THR A 77 -3.22 -1.40 -43.22
N THR A 78 -3.39 -0.15 -42.81
CA THR A 78 -2.34 0.61 -42.10
C THR A 78 -2.05 0.00 -40.71
N LEU A 79 -3.09 -0.39 -39.99
CA LEU A 79 -2.95 -1.06 -38.71
C LEU A 79 -2.21 -2.40 -38.85
N CYS A 80 -2.65 -3.26 -39.75
CA CYS A 80 -2.05 -4.57 -39.99
C CYS A 80 -0.60 -4.48 -40.48
N ARG A 81 -0.28 -3.49 -41.32
CA ARG A 81 1.08 -3.21 -41.78
C ARG A 81 2.01 -2.83 -40.61
N ASN A 82 1.54 -2.04 -39.69
CA ASN A 82 2.34 -1.63 -38.50
C ASN A 82 2.68 -2.81 -37.58
N PHE A 83 1.86 -3.85 -37.59
CA PHE A 83 2.06 -5.05 -36.78
C PHE A 83 2.50 -6.28 -37.58
N ASN A 84 2.79 -6.11 -38.89
CA ASN A 84 3.20 -7.16 -39.79
C ASN A 84 2.23 -8.38 -39.84
N VAL A 85 0.93 -8.09 -39.84
CA VAL A 85 -0.17 -9.06 -39.87
C VAL A 85 -0.88 -8.95 -41.22
N ASP A 86 -1.37 -10.07 -41.76
CA ASP A 86 -2.15 -10.07 -43.02
C ASP A 86 -3.53 -9.44 -42.81
N ALA A 87 -3.81 -8.36 -43.59
CA ALA A 87 -5.07 -7.63 -43.50
C ALA A 87 -6.21 -8.32 -44.25
N SER A 88 -5.93 -9.25 -45.18
CA SER A 88 -6.91 -9.81 -46.12
C SER A 88 -8.09 -10.48 -45.40
N GLN A 89 -7.83 -11.26 -44.36
CA GLN A 89 -8.85 -11.97 -43.61
C GLN A 89 -9.79 -11.05 -42.84
N TYR A 90 -9.28 -9.93 -42.31
CA TYR A 90 -10.08 -8.97 -41.55
C TYR A 90 -10.95 -8.09 -42.44
N ILE A 91 -10.44 -7.74 -43.66
CA ILE A 91 -11.16 -6.97 -44.66
C ILE A 91 -12.32 -7.81 -45.19
N THR A 92 -12.03 -9.07 -45.59
CA THR A 92 -13.04 -10.01 -46.14
C THR A 92 -14.07 -10.40 -45.11
N GLY A 93 -13.69 -10.50 -43.84
CA GLY A 93 -14.60 -10.80 -42.71
C GLY A 93 -15.48 -9.62 -42.24
N GLY A 94 -15.36 -8.43 -42.87
CA GLY A 94 -16.20 -7.29 -42.56
C GLY A 94 -15.97 -6.70 -41.13
N GLN A 95 -14.83 -6.96 -40.52
CA GLN A 95 -14.55 -6.54 -39.15
C GLN A 95 -14.32 -5.02 -39.03
N THR A 96 -14.70 -4.43 -37.89
CA THR A 96 -14.40 -3.04 -37.63
C THR A 96 -12.94 -2.84 -37.22
N VAL A 97 -12.41 -1.62 -37.36
CA VAL A 97 -11.04 -1.28 -36.96
C VAL A 97 -10.74 -1.66 -35.53
N ASP A 98 -11.68 -1.45 -34.60
CA ASP A 98 -11.51 -1.77 -33.19
C ASP A 98 -11.50 -3.28 -32.91
N GLN A 99 -12.31 -4.06 -33.66
CA GLN A 99 -12.26 -5.53 -33.58
C GLN A 99 -10.91 -6.08 -34.06
N VAL A 100 -10.39 -5.52 -35.14
CA VAL A 100 -9.06 -5.90 -35.68
C VAL A 100 -7.96 -5.51 -34.68
N ARG A 101 -8.07 -4.33 -34.04
CA ARG A 101 -7.13 -3.91 -33.00
C ARG A 101 -7.14 -4.89 -31.82
N THR A 102 -8.32 -5.29 -31.35
CA THR A 102 -8.46 -6.27 -30.27
C THR A 102 -7.91 -7.63 -30.68
N ALA A 103 -8.21 -8.11 -31.88
CA ALA A 103 -7.70 -9.40 -32.39
C ALA A 103 -6.17 -9.42 -32.52
N ILE A 104 -5.55 -8.31 -32.97
CA ILE A 104 -4.10 -8.18 -33.01
C ILE A 104 -3.49 -8.17 -31.62
N LEU A 105 -4.10 -7.43 -30.68
CA LEU A 105 -3.64 -7.40 -29.28
C LEU A 105 -3.78 -8.78 -28.60
N ASP A 106 -4.89 -9.47 -28.79
CA ASP A 106 -5.10 -10.82 -28.27
C ASP A 106 -4.12 -11.82 -28.89
N GLY A 107 -3.87 -11.73 -30.19
CA GLY A 107 -2.86 -12.53 -30.89
C GLY A 107 -1.44 -12.23 -30.39
N MET A 108 -1.14 -10.97 -30.07
CA MET A 108 0.12 -10.59 -29.44
C MET A 108 0.22 -11.11 -28.01
N ILE A 109 -0.85 -11.09 -27.24
CA ILE A 109 -0.89 -11.64 -25.88
C ILE A 109 -0.70 -13.17 -25.91
N GLN A 110 -1.32 -13.87 -26.85
CA GLN A 110 -1.19 -15.33 -26.99
C GLN A 110 0.17 -15.76 -27.55
N ASN A 111 0.79 -14.95 -28.42
CA ASN A 111 2.12 -15.21 -28.99
C ASN A 111 3.25 -14.48 -28.27
N CYS A 112 2.95 -13.57 -27.34
CA CYS A 112 3.92 -13.00 -26.44
C CYS A 112 4.15 -13.97 -25.27
N THR A 113 5.12 -14.82 -25.39
CA THR A 113 6.15 -14.81 -24.36
C THR A 113 6.50 -13.35 -24.15
N PRO A 114 6.37 -12.77 -22.95
CA PRO A 114 6.58 -11.34 -22.76
C PRO A 114 7.99 -10.98 -23.23
N ALA A 115 8.10 -10.41 -24.42
CA ALA A 115 9.30 -9.68 -24.80
C ALA A 115 9.33 -8.46 -23.90
N ARG A 116 9.92 -8.64 -22.72
CA ARG A 116 10.36 -7.55 -21.87
C ARG A 116 11.34 -6.73 -22.71
N THR A 117 10.88 -5.63 -23.28
CA THR A 117 11.71 -4.50 -23.66
C THR A 117 12.07 -3.69 -22.41
N GLY A 118 12.60 -4.36 -21.40
CA GLY A 118 13.52 -3.81 -20.46
C GLY A 118 14.85 -4.43 -20.83
N VAL A 119 15.92 -3.74 -20.64
CA VAL A 119 17.26 -4.34 -20.65
C VAL A 119 17.13 -5.64 -19.88
N ASN A 120 16.99 -6.76 -20.60
CA ASN A 120 17.24 -8.06 -20.04
C ASN A 120 18.73 -8.05 -19.77
N VAL A 121 19.10 -7.59 -18.57
CA VAL A 121 20.24 -8.20 -17.94
C VAL A 121 19.79 -9.65 -17.80
N THR A 122 20.16 -10.47 -18.78
CA THR A 122 20.09 -11.91 -18.64
C THR A 122 20.89 -12.17 -17.38
N ALA A 123 20.20 -12.55 -16.29
CA ALA A 123 20.88 -12.98 -15.11
C ALA A 123 21.89 -14.01 -15.59
N ASP A 124 23.17 -13.72 -15.42
CA ASP A 124 24.25 -14.59 -15.83
C ASP A 124 23.95 -15.97 -15.26
N GLU A 125 24.39 -17.02 -15.93
CA GLU A 125 24.22 -18.40 -15.46
C GLU A 125 24.70 -18.53 -14.00
N THR A 126 25.72 -17.76 -13.64
CA THR A 126 26.26 -17.62 -12.30
C THR A 126 25.23 -17.01 -11.32
N ASP A 127 24.47 -16.01 -11.73
CA ASP A 127 23.45 -15.38 -10.87
C ASP A 127 22.24 -16.30 -10.66
N LYS A 128 21.84 -17.04 -11.71
CA LYS A 128 20.79 -18.07 -11.61
C LYS A 128 21.22 -19.19 -10.66
N PHE A 129 22.47 -19.64 -10.76
CA PHE A 129 23.03 -20.61 -9.85
C PHE A 129 23.03 -20.11 -8.40
N ARG A 130 23.50 -18.88 -8.17
CA ARG A 130 23.52 -18.27 -6.82
C ARG A 130 22.13 -18.17 -6.21
N ALA A 131 21.15 -17.72 -7.00
CA ALA A 131 19.76 -17.62 -6.57
C ALA A 131 19.17 -19.00 -6.25
N ALA A 132 19.38 -20.00 -7.12
CA ALA A 132 18.88 -21.35 -6.92
C ALA A 132 19.53 -22.04 -5.69
N ALA A 133 20.83 -21.87 -5.49
CA ALA A 133 21.54 -22.43 -4.35
C ALA A 133 21.11 -21.78 -3.03
N ALA A 134 20.90 -20.44 -3.01
CA ALA A 134 20.41 -19.74 -1.83
C ALA A 134 18.98 -20.19 -1.45
N ASP A 135 18.08 -20.36 -2.42
CA ASP A 135 16.73 -20.86 -2.18
C ASP A 135 16.71 -22.34 -1.77
N GLY A 136 17.66 -23.14 -2.30
CA GLY A 136 17.87 -24.51 -1.84
C GLY A 136 18.27 -24.57 -0.37
N LEU A 137 19.22 -23.72 0.07
CA LEU A 137 19.61 -23.59 1.48
C LEU A 137 18.44 -23.16 2.37
N MET A 138 17.66 -22.18 1.93
CA MET A 138 16.47 -21.72 2.66
C MET A 138 15.43 -22.83 2.81
N THR A 139 15.16 -23.58 1.74
CA THR A 139 14.23 -24.72 1.76
C THR A 139 14.70 -25.81 2.72
N ARG A 140 16.01 -26.11 2.72
CA ARG A 140 16.62 -27.09 3.63
C ARG A 140 16.56 -26.66 5.10
N SER A 141 16.62 -25.36 5.38
CA SER A 141 16.44 -24.81 6.73
C SER A 141 14.98 -24.72 7.19
N GLY A 142 14.02 -25.16 6.39
CA GLY A 142 12.60 -25.13 6.71
C GLY A 142 11.84 -23.86 6.28
N HIS A 143 12.51 -22.95 5.59
CA HIS A 143 11.92 -21.68 5.11
C HIS A 143 11.83 -21.69 3.59
N THR A 144 10.74 -22.22 3.04
CA THR A 144 10.54 -22.25 1.59
C THR A 144 10.10 -20.85 1.09
N PRO A 145 10.87 -20.22 0.18
CA PRO A 145 10.45 -18.95 -0.43
C PRO A 145 9.12 -19.09 -1.18
N ALA A 146 8.30 -18.04 -1.20
CA ALA A 146 7.02 -18.04 -1.91
C ALA A 146 7.17 -18.26 -3.42
N ALA A 147 8.28 -17.79 -4.01
CA ALA A 147 8.64 -18.01 -5.41
C ALA A 147 10.10 -18.47 -5.50
N PRO A 148 10.36 -19.78 -5.32
CA PRO A 148 11.72 -20.30 -5.36
C PRO A 148 12.29 -20.21 -6.79
N ALA A 149 13.58 -19.92 -6.89
CA ALA A 149 14.29 -19.87 -8.16
C ALA A 149 14.30 -21.25 -8.85
N ASP A 150 14.28 -21.23 -10.18
CA ASP A 150 14.34 -22.45 -10.97
C ASP A 150 15.61 -23.26 -10.65
N GLY A 151 15.44 -24.55 -10.42
CA GLY A 151 16.55 -25.45 -10.04
C GLY A 151 16.89 -25.49 -8.55
N SER A 152 16.24 -24.70 -7.67
CA SER A 152 16.50 -24.66 -6.22
C SER A 152 16.34 -26.02 -5.54
N ARG A 153 15.43 -26.87 -6.04
CA ARG A 153 15.22 -28.24 -5.50
C ARG A 153 16.46 -29.12 -5.56
N GLN A 154 17.35 -28.91 -6.53
CA GLN A 154 18.60 -29.68 -6.65
C GLN A 154 19.56 -29.39 -5.48
N PHE A 155 19.53 -28.14 -5.00
CA PHE A 155 20.40 -27.67 -3.91
C PHE A 155 19.79 -27.91 -2.52
N ALA A 156 18.50 -28.20 -2.41
CA ALA A 156 17.84 -28.42 -1.13
C ALA A 156 18.36 -29.67 -0.37
N GLY A 157 18.93 -30.64 -1.07
CA GLY A 157 19.56 -31.81 -0.49
C GLY A 157 21.10 -31.74 -0.30
N MET A 158 21.71 -30.65 -0.79
CA MET A 158 23.17 -30.50 -0.77
C MET A 158 23.67 -29.95 0.57
N SER A 159 24.81 -30.48 1.07
CA SER A 159 25.48 -29.92 2.25
C SER A 159 26.17 -28.58 1.92
N LEU A 160 26.53 -27.78 2.94
CA LEU A 160 27.35 -26.56 2.75
C LEU A 160 28.69 -26.89 2.08
N ARG A 161 29.24 -28.07 2.39
CA ARG A 161 30.45 -28.59 1.74
C ARG A 161 30.24 -28.83 0.25
N ASP A 162 29.14 -29.46 -0.14
CA ASP A 162 28.85 -29.79 -1.54
C ASP A 162 28.60 -28.51 -2.35
N ILE A 163 27.88 -27.54 -1.78
CA ILE A 163 27.68 -26.22 -2.40
C ILE A 163 29.01 -25.48 -2.53
N GLY A 164 29.86 -25.54 -1.52
CA GLY A 164 31.22 -24.99 -1.58
C GLY A 164 32.08 -25.60 -2.69
N ILE A 165 32.05 -26.94 -2.84
CA ILE A 165 32.73 -27.65 -3.95
C ILE A 165 32.23 -27.20 -5.30
N GLU A 166 30.88 -27.09 -5.49
CA GLU A 166 30.28 -26.65 -6.72
C GLU A 166 30.70 -25.21 -7.07
N CYS A 167 30.73 -24.31 -6.07
CA CYS A 167 31.21 -22.94 -6.27
C CYS A 167 32.68 -22.91 -6.71
N LEU A 168 33.58 -23.62 -5.99
CA LEU A 168 34.99 -23.66 -6.34
C LEU A 168 35.24 -24.30 -7.72
N THR A 169 34.48 -25.34 -8.09
CA THR A 169 34.56 -26.00 -9.38
C THR A 169 34.22 -24.99 -10.52
N ARG A 170 33.16 -24.23 -10.35
CA ARG A 170 32.73 -23.20 -11.34
C ARG A 170 33.71 -22.03 -11.41
N GLU A 171 34.28 -21.61 -10.29
CA GLU A 171 35.22 -20.47 -10.23
C GLU A 171 36.61 -20.81 -10.73
N THR A 172 37.11 -21.98 -10.38
CA THR A 172 38.49 -22.36 -10.73
C THR A 172 38.61 -23.20 -11.99
N GLY A 173 37.51 -23.78 -12.48
CA GLY A 173 37.50 -24.71 -13.60
C GLY A 173 38.16 -26.07 -13.31
N LYS A 174 38.52 -26.32 -12.05
CA LYS A 174 39.07 -27.64 -11.59
C LYS A 174 37.93 -28.65 -11.46
N SER A 175 38.29 -29.94 -11.52
CA SER A 175 37.30 -31.01 -11.34
C SER A 175 36.74 -31.07 -9.92
N ALA A 176 35.43 -31.32 -9.78
CA ALA A 176 34.81 -31.55 -8.49
C ALA A 176 35.47 -32.67 -7.70
N SER A 177 36.01 -33.69 -8.40
CA SER A 177 36.74 -34.81 -7.78
C SER A 177 38.00 -34.38 -7.04
N ASP A 178 38.66 -33.30 -7.47
CA ASP A 178 39.86 -32.78 -6.81
C ASP A 178 39.53 -32.18 -5.44
N PHE A 179 38.40 -31.44 -5.38
CA PHE A 179 37.91 -30.84 -4.14
C PHE A 179 37.27 -31.88 -3.18
N MET A 180 36.62 -32.92 -3.72
CA MET A 180 36.04 -34.00 -2.92
C MET A 180 37.13 -34.81 -2.13
N ARG A 181 38.34 -34.89 -2.69
CA ARG A 181 39.48 -35.56 -2.07
C ARG A 181 40.15 -34.73 -0.97
N MET A 182 39.87 -33.42 -0.92
CA MET A 182 40.39 -32.53 0.11
C MET A 182 39.76 -32.85 1.47
N SER A 183 40.51 -32.64 2.54
CA SER A 183 39.94 -32.65 3.87
C SER A 183 38.92 -31.52 4.04
N ALA A 184 37.98 -31.66 4.96
CA ALA A 184 37.00 -30.59 5.24
C ALA A 184 37.70 -29.29 5.69
N ASP A 185 38.87 -29.39 6.29
CA ASP A 185 39.67 -28.26 6.77
C ASP A 185 40.39 -27.53 5.62
N ASP A 186 40.98 -28.27 4.69
CA ASP A 186 41.60 -27.68 3.51
C ASP A 186 40.55 -26.96 2.63
N LEU A 187 39.40 -27.60 2.43
CA LEU A 187 38.27 -27.01 1.71
C LEU A 187 37.78 -25.73 2.39
N TYR A 188 37.63 -25.75 3.72
CA TYR A 188 37.27 -24.56 4.49
C TYR A 188 38.28 -23.43 4.29
N THR A 189 39.56 -23.74 4.28
CA THR A 189 40.65 -22.77 4.10
C THR A 189 40.58 -22.13 2.70
N GLU A 190 40.29 -22.89 1.64
CA GLU A 190 40.11 -22.38 0.28
C GLU A 190 38.84 -21.48 0.19
N LEU A 191 37.74 -21.91 0.80
CA LEU A 191 36.51 -21.10 0.86
C LEU A 191 36.70 -19.83 1.70
N ALA A 192 37.45 -19.88 2.79
CA ALA A 192 37.76 -18.73 3.63
C ALA A 192 38.59 -17.67 2.89
N ARG A 193 39.53 -18.11 2.04
CA ARG A 193 40.27 -17.18 1.15
C ARG A 193 39.36 -16.47 0.17
N ALA A 194 38.35 -17.16 -0.37
CA ALA A 194 37.36 -16.59 -1.28
C ALA A 194 36.31 -15.74 -0.56
N PHE A 195 36.16 -15.87 0.76
CA PHE A 195 35.07 -15.25 1.51
C PHE A 195 35.03 -13.71 1.43
N HIS A 196 36.19 -13.10 1.36
CA HIS A 196 36.31 -11.64 1.24
C HIS A 196 36.31 -11.15 -0.22
N ASN A 197 36.29 -12.07 -1.19
CA ASN A 197 36.20 -11.72 -2.58
C ASN A 197 34.73 -11.43 -2.94
N PRO A 198 34.39 -10.19 -3.37
CA PRO A 198 33.01 -9.82 -3.69
C PRO A 198 32.44 -10.58 -4.90
N SER A 199 33.28 -11.13 -5.77
CA SER A 199 32.86 -11.90 -6.94
C SER A 199 32.68 -13.39 -6.67
N ALA A 200 33.09 -13.90 -5.50
CA ALA A 200 32.97 -15.31 -5.16
C ALA A 200 31.52 -15.73 -4.96
N SER A 201 31.17 -16.91 -5.50
CA SER A 201 29.77 -17.38 -5.50
C SER A 201 29.33 -17.89 -4.14
N PHE A 202 30.19 -18.59 -3.42
CA PHE A 202 29.85 -19.17 -2.12
C PHE A 202 29.45 -18.11 -1.07
N PRO A 203 30.22 -17.04 -0.83
CA PRO A 203 29.81 -15.98 0.06
C PRO A 203 28.54 -15.25 -0.40
N ALA A 204 28.37 -15.05 -1.71
CA ALA A 204 27.18 -14.40 -2.26
C ALA A 204 25.90 -15.24 -2.04
N ILE A 205 25.99 -16.57 -2.12
CA ILE A 205 24.88 -17.49 -1.80
C ILE A 205 24.52 -17.37 -0.33
N MET A 206 25.52 -17.40 0.57
CA MET A 206 25.29 -17.24 2.02
C MET A 206 24.65 -15.90 2.34
N ASP A 207 25.15 -14.81 1.77
CA ASP A 207 24.58 -13.47 1.98
C ASP A 207 23.13 -13.40 1.50
N THR A 208 22.82 -14.00 0.36
CA THR A 208 21.45 -14.03 -0.17
C THR A 208 20.51 -14.83 0.74
N ALA A 209 20.96 -15.98 1.25
CA ALA A 209 20.19 -16.80 2.18
C ALA A 209 19.95 -16.06 3.51
N ILE A 210 20.99 -15.43 4.07
CA ILE A 210 20.90 -14.63 5.29
C ILE A 210 19.91 -13.46 5.10
N ASN A 211 19.99 -12.73 3.97
CA ASN A 211 19.09 -11.61 3.70
C ASN A 211 17.63 -12.06 3.65
N LYS A 212 17.34 -13.14 2.94
CA LYS A 212 15.98 -13.71 2.88
C LYS A 212 15.46 -14.12 4.27
N SER A 213 16.32 -14.72 5.10
CA SER A 213 15.98 -15.06 6.49
C SER A 213 15.69 -13.82 7.34
N ILE A 214 16.49 -12.76 7.21
CA ILE A 214 16.30 -11.48 7.91
C ILE A 214 14.94 -10.86 7.55
N VAL A 215 14.65 -10.72 6.25
CA VAL A 215 13.39 -10.12 5.77
C VAL A 215 12.19 -10.92 6.27
N HIS A 216 12.23 -12.26 6.08
CA HIS A 216 11.14 -13.13 6.52
C HIS A 216 10.87 -13.02 8.03
N ALA A 217 11.92 -13.08 8.85
CA ALA A 217 11.77 -13.03 10.30
C ALA A 217 11.35 -11.63 10.82
N TYR A 218 11.79 -10.57 10.13
CA TYR A 218 11.39 -9.21 10.46
C TYR A 218 9.89 -8.99 10.20
N ASP A 219 9.39 -9.42 9.04
CA ASP A 219 7.99 -9.27 8.66
C ASP A 219 7.04 -10.05 9.56
N HIS A 220 7.46 -11.26 9.99
CA HIS A 220 6.65 -12.13 10.85
C HIS A 220 6.84 -11.86 12.36
N ALA A 221 7.67 -10.89 12.75
CA ALA A 221 7.84 -10.56 14.16
C ALA A 221 6.54 -10.00 14.76
N PRO A 222 6.00 -10.61 15.83
CA PRO A 222 4.76 -10.14 16.46
C PRO A 222 5.02 -8.84 17.21
N THR A 223 4.58 -7.72 16.66
CA THR A 223 4.69 -6.37 17.23
C THR A 223 3.41 -5.61 16.98
N THR A 224 3.11 -4.66 17.84
CA THR A 224 1.84 -3.94 17.84
C THR A 224 2.00 -2.43 17.68
N PHE A 225 3.23 -1.91 17.84
CA PHE A 225 3.51 -0.47 17.81
C PHE A 225 3.12 0.20 16.49
N GLU A 226 3.18 -0.51 15.36
CA GLU A 226 2.85 0.02 14.03
C GLU A 226 1.40 0.48 13.90
N LYS A 227 0.50 0.00 14.77
CA LYS A 227 -0.93 0.33 14.75
C LYS A 227 -1.26 1.73 15.27
N PHE A 228 -0.38 2.31 16.07
CA PHE A 228 -0.59 3.61 16.71
C PHE A 228 0.61 4.57 16.59
N THR A 229 1.62 4.19 15.81
CA THR A 229 2.78 5.05 15.52
C THR A 229 2.85 5.33 14.03
N ARG A 230 3.44 6.48 13.68
CA ARG A 230 3.71 6.85 12.29
C ARG A 230 5.13 6.48 11.92
N LYS A 231 5.31 5.94 10.72
CA LYS A 231 6.64 5.72 10.14
C LYS A 231 7.14 7.00 9.49
N GLY A 232 8.41 7.28 9.68
CA GLY A 232 9.08 8.42 9.07
C GLY A 232 10.45 8.07 8.51
N THR A 233 11.02 9.01 7.79
CA THR A 233 12.33 8.83 7.15
C THR A 233 13.21 10.02 7.48
N LEU A 234 14.45 9.76 7.85
CA LEU A 234 15.51 10.75 7.98
C LEU A 234 16.68 10.38 7.07
N ARG A 235 17.38 11.40 6.58
CA ARG A 235 18.51 11.20 5.65
C ARG A 235 19.85 11.16 6.35
N ASP A 236 19.92 11.66 7.58
CA ASP A 236 21.14 11.77 8.36
C ASP A 236 20.88 11.57 9.87
N PHE A 237 21.94 11.52 10.66
CA PHE A 237 21.90 11.37 12.12
C PHE A 237 21.85 12.70 12.87
N LYS A 238 21.77 13.82 12.17
CA LYS A 238 21.67 15.12 12.82
C LYS A 238 20.29 15.27 13.44
N ARG A 239 20.23 15.99 14.55
CA ARG A 239 18.94 16.41 15.08
C ARG A 239 18.28 17.32 14.07
N THR A 240 17.04 17.02 13.71
CA THR A 240 16.27 17.94 12.87
C THR A 240 15.90 19.13 13.74
N ASP A 241 16.44 20.29 13.41
CA ASP A 241 15.93 21.54 13.93
C ASP A 241 14.50 21.70 13.44
N GLY A 242 13.61 21.98 14.37
CA GLY A 242 12.18 21.82 14.20
C GLY A 242 11.47 22.72 13.21
N HIS A 243 12.17 23.32 12.24
CA HIS A 243 11.56 24.19 11.24
C HIS A 243 10.55 23.53 10.28
N ASN A 244 10.37 22.22 10.35
CA ASN A 244 9.48 21.51 9.45
C ASN A 244 8.08 21.23 10.01
N TYR A 245 7.80 21.58 11.26
CA TYR A 245 6.52 21.32 11.90
C TYR A 245 6.04 22.54 12.65
N LEU A 246 5.15 23.32 12.03
CA LEU A 246 4.29 24.23 12.74
C LEU A 246 3.21 23.38 13.45
N ILE A 247 3.42 23.06 14.72
CA ILE A 247 2.39 22.49 15.58
C ILE A 247 1.47 23.62 16.07
N GLY A 248 1.89 24.87 15.91
CA GLY A 248 1.10 26.04 16.23
C GLY A 248 0.03 26.32 15.16
N GLY A 249 -1.13 26.69 15.56
CA GLY A 249 -2.17 27.20 14.66
C GLY A 249 -1.84 28.59 14.12
N VAL A 250 -2.62 29.04 13.18
CA VAL A 250 -2.70 30.44 12.73
C VAL A 250 -3.90 31.09 13.42
N GLY A 251 -3.85 32.40 13.67
CA GLY A 251 -4.96 33.13 14.29
C GLY A 251 -6.18 33.23 13.34
N ASP A 252 -7.32 33.63 13.92
CA ASP A 252 -8.55 33.84 13.18
C ASP A 252 -8.39 34.86 12.06
N LEU A 253 -9.08 34.63 10.95
CA LEU A 253 -9.17 35.61 9.90
C LEU A 253 -9.96 36.84 10.39
N LEU A 254 -9.31 38.00 10.41
CA LEU A 254 -9.90 39.24 10.84
C LEU A 254 -10.81 39.81 9.76
N LEU A 255 -11.96 40.36 10.16
CA LEU A 255 -12.84 41.09 9.27
C LEU A 255 -12.12 42.29 8.66
N VAL A 256 -11.99 42.34 7.34
CA VAL A 256 -11.39 43.43 6.61
C VAL A 256 -12.49 44.46 6.28
N PRO A 257 -12.42 45.70 6.78
CA PRO A 257 -13.37 46.73 6.41
C PRO A 257 -13.25 47.09 4.92
N GLU A 258 -14.30 47.69 4.32
CA GLU A 258 -14.45 47.96 2.88
C GLU A 258 -13.28 48.71 2.24
N ASN A 259 -12.49 49.47 3.03
CA ASN A 259 -11.26 50.13 2.58
C ASN A 259 -10.06 49.78 3.53
N GLY A 260 -10.09 48.59 4.14
CA GLY A 260 -9.17 48.22 5.20
C GLY A 260 -7.92 47.52 4.70
N GLU A 261 -6.85 47.73 5.43
CA GLU A 261 -5.58 47.07 5.24
C GLU A 261 -5.61 45.66 5.85
N LEU A 262 -5.08 44.66 5.14
CA LEU A 262 -4.87 43.33 5.67
C LEU A 262 -3.79 43.39 6.76
N LYS A 263 -4.12 42.99 7.98
CA LYS A 263 -3.16 42.91 9.07
C LYS A 263 -2.36 41.62 8.97
N ALA A 264 -1.05 41.72 9.17
CA ALA A 264 -0.20 40.54 9.28
C ALA A 264 -0.56 39.72 10.52
N ASP A 265 -0.67 38.40 10.35
CA ASP A 265 -0.90 37.47 11.46
C ASP A 265 0.39 37.21 12.25
N THR A 266 0.25 36.99 13.54
CA THR A 266 1.30 36.47 14.40
C THR A 266 1.00 35.01 14.66
N HIS A 267 1.68 34.10 13.93
CA HIS A 267 1.64 32.69 14.26
C HIS A 267 2.31 32.43 15.62
N LYS A 268 1.74 31.52 16.41
CA LYS A 268 2.35 31.07 17.64
C LYS A 268 3.26 29.88 17.33
N GLU A 269 4.52 30.02 17.69
CA GLU A 269 5.48 28.93 17.61
C GLU A 269 5.38 28.10 18.90
N GLU A 270 5.15 26.82 18.77
CA GLU A 270 5.37 25.85 19.84
C GLU A 270 6.80 25.30 19.75
N MET A 271 7.35 24.85 20.88
CA MET A 271 8.62 24.15 20.90
C MET A 271 8.49 22.88 20.06
N LEU A 272 9.41 22.69 19.14
CA LEU A 272 9.33 21.66 18.12
C LEU A 272 10.01 20.37 18.58
N PRO A 273 9.40 19.20 18.31
CA PRO A 273 9.99 17.92 18.65
C PRO A 273 11.27 17.70 17.82
N GLN A 274 12.31 17.23 18.48
CA GLN A 274 13.57 16.89 17.82
C GLN A 274 13.56 15.42 17.44
N ARG A 275 13.84 15.15 16.17
CA ARG A 275 13.99 13.81 15.63
C ARG A 275 15.48 13.47 15.50
N LYS A 276 15.88 12.29 15.88
CA LYS A 276 17.26 11.82 15.80
C LYS A 276 17.29 10.32 15.55
N LEU A 277 18.26 9.88 14.76
CA LEU A 277 18.54 8.45 14.56
C LEU A 277 19.72 8.02 15.44
N ASP A 278 19.68 6.78 15.88
CA ASP A 278 20.79 6.08 16.51
C ASP A 278 20.97 4.70 15.84
N THR A 279 22.21 4.25 15.76
CA THR A 279 22.56 2.93 15.17
C THR A 279 22.54 1.86 16.24
N TYR A 280 21.83 0.77 15.97
CA TYR A 280 21.78 -0.41 16.82
C TYR A 280 22.27 -1.62 16.05
N GLY A 281 23.30 -2.26 16.51
CA GLY A 281 23.91 -3.39 15.78
C GLY A 281 24.48 -4.47 16.68
N ARG A 282 24.70 -5.62 16.07
CA ARG A 282 25.35 -6.79 16.66
C ARG A 282 26.21 -7.49 15.61
N GLN A 283 27.14 -8.27 16.08
CA GLN A 283 27.96 -9.14 15.26
C GLN A 283 27.62 -10.59 15.56
N PHE A 284 27.55 -11.43 14.53
CA PHE A 284 27.42 -12.86 14.67
C PHE A 284 28.44 -13.58 13.79
N SER A 285 28.87 -14.75 14.18
CA SER A 285 29.91 -15.50 13.47
C SER A 285 29.56 -16.98 13.39
N MET A 286 29.76 -17.55 12.21
CA MET A 286 29.70 -18.99 12.01
C MET A 286 31.10 -19.56 12.21
N SER A 287 31.25 -20.41 13.21
CA SER A 287 32.54 -21.03 13.50
C SER A 287 32.95 -22.05 12.43
N ARG A 288 34.26 -22.29 12.31
CA ARG A 288 34.79 -23.38 11.46
C ARG A 288 34.11 -24.72 11.77
N GLN A 289 33.84 -25.01 13.05
CA GLN A 289 33.19 -26.26 13.46
C GLN A 289 31.75 -26.36 12.94
N ALA A 290 30.97 -25.26 13.01
CA ALA A 290 29.60 -25.21 12.47
C ALA A 290 29.57 -25.45 10.95
N PHE A 291 30.56 -24.92 10.21
CA PHE A 291 30.68 -25.19 8.77
C PHE A 291 31.00 -26.68 8.51
N ILE A 292 31.96 -27.27 9.22
CA ILE A 292 32.34 -28.67 9.05
C ILE A 292 31.20 -29.63 9.43
N ASN A 293 30.42 -29.27 10.45
CA ASN A 293 29.29 -30.05 10.92
C ASN A 293 28.00 -29.82 10.07
N ASP A 294 28.09 -28.96 9.07
CA ASP A 294 26.93 -28.62 8.20
C ASP A 294 25.73 -28.07 8.98
N ASP A 295 26.02 -27.19 9.96
CA ASP A 295 24.98 -26.57 10.79
C ASP A 295 24.32 -25.38 10.05
N ILE A 296 23.31 -25.70 9.24
CA ILE A 296 22.56 -24.72 8.44
C ILE A 296 21.63 -23.85 9.30
N GLY A 297 21.15 -24.37 10.42
CA GLY A 297 20.28 -23.61 11.33
C GLY A 297 20.94 -22.31 11.76
N PHE A 298 22.25 -22.29 11.86
CA PHE A 298 22.98 -21.06 12.17
C PHE A 298 22.85 -19.96 11.14
N LEU A 299 22.78 -20.29 9.83
CA LEU A 299 22.65 -19.29 8.74
C LEU A 299 21.24 -18.73 8.58
N SER A 300 20.24 -19.49 8.96
CA SER A 300 18.84 -19.10 8.79
C SER A 300 18.20 -18.58 10.08
N GLU A 301 18.44 -19.25 11.21
CA GLU A 301 17.77 -18.92 12.48
C GLU A 301 18.41 -17.74 13.20
N VAL A 302 19.75 -17.69 13.30
CA VAL A 302 20.43 -16.65 14.06
C VAL A 302 20.22 -15.26 13.47
N PRO A 303 20.41 -15.01 12.17
CA PRO A 303 20.12 -13.71 11.56
C PRO A 303 18.64 -13.33 11.68
N GLY A 304 17.75 -14.32 11.51
CA GLY A 304 16.31 -14.13 11.68
C GLY A 304 15.94 -13.74 13.12
N MET A 305 16.54 -14.38 14.13
CA MET A 305 16.35 -14.02 15.53
C MET A 305 16.79 -12.57 15.81
N TYR A 306 17.93 -12.12 15.26
CA TYR A 306 18.37 -10.73 15.42
C TYR A 306 17.41 -9.75 14.73
N ALA A 307 16.92 -10.08 13.54
CA ALA A 307 15.96 -9.26 12.83
C ALA A 307 14.63 -9.13 13.60
N ALA A 308 14.07 -10.24 14.06
CA ALA A 308 12.85 -10.22 14.91
C ALA A 308 13.10 -9.47 16.23
N LYS A 309 14.30 -9.59 16.80
CA LYS A 309 14.67 -8.92 18.05
C LYS A 309 14.77 -7.40 17.86
N SER A 310 15.29 -6.92 16.73
CA SER A 310 15.34 -5.48 16.44
C SER A 310 13.94 -4.87 16.39
N LYS A 311 13.00 -5.52 15.71
CA LYS A 311 11.60 -5.05 15.64
C LYS A 311 10.93 -5.08 17.03
N LYS A 312 11.14 -6.16 17.81
CA LYS A 312 10.68 -6.23 19.21
C LYS A 312 11.34 -5.17 20.12
N GLN A 313 12.56 -4.77 19.83
CA GLN A 313 13.24 -3.71 20.57
C GLN A 313 12.61 -2.36 20.31
N ILE A 314 12.26 -2.04 19.05
CA ILE A 314 11.50 -0.85 18.70
C ILE A 314 10.15 -0.85 19.44
N ASN A 315 9.42 -1.97 19.39
CA ASN A 315 8.15 -2.12 20.13
C ASN A 315 8.33 -1.80 21.62
N LYS A 316 9.33 -2.42 22.26
CA LYS A 316 9.63 -2.16 23.68
C LYS A 316 9.96 -0.70 23.97
N MET A 317 10.72 -0.04 23.11
CA MET A 317 11.09 1.37 23.29
C MET A 317 9.87 2.28 23.17
N VAL A 318 8.97 2.05 22.19
CA VAL A 318 7.72 2.79 22.04
C VAL A 318 6.84 2.65 23.30
N TYR A 319 6.63 1.42 23.77
CA TYR A 319 5.86 1.20 25.00
C TYR A 319 6.54 1.76 26.24
N SER A 320 7.87 1.78 26.29
CA SER A 320 8.62 2.40 27.38
C SER A 320 8.42 3.92 27.44
N ILE A 321 8.29 4.60 26.30
CA ILE A 321 7.97 6.04 26.24
C ILE A 321 6.59 6.29 26.83
N LEU A 322 5.59 5.50 26.45
CA LEU A 322 4.22 5.63 26.98
C LEU A 322 4.15 5.33 28.48
N TYR A 323 4.86 4.27 28.93
CA TYR A 323 4.85 3.84 30.33
C TYR A 323 5.58 4.81 31.25
N ASN A 324 6.85 5.11 30.91
CA ASN A 324 7.76 5.90 31.76
C ASN A 324 7.37 7.38 31.86
N ASN A 325 6.57 7.86 30.92
CA ASN A 325 6.08 9.25 30.92
C ASN A 325 7.23 10.28 31.03
N GLY A 326 8.26 10.14 30.18
CA GLY A 326 9.43 11.02 30.18
C GLY A 326 9.08 12.45 29.77
N GLN A 327 10.04 13.38 30.01
CA GLN A 327 9.94 14.74 29.51
C GLN A 327 9.99 14.76 27.98
N ILE A 328 9.16 15.62 27.39
CA ILE A 328 9.09 15.84 25.95
C ILE A 328 9.66 17.23 25.60
N TYR A 329 9.49 17.65 24.36
CA TYR A 329 10.06 18.87 23.80
C TYR A 329 9.68 20.18 24.53
N ASP A 330 8.54 20.22 25.22
CA ASP A 330 8.06 21.38 25.99
C ASP A 330 8.57 21.42 27.45
N GLY A 331 9.45 20.50 27.82
CA GLY A 331 10.02 20.38 29.17
C GLY A 331 9.07 19.78 30.21
N LYS A 332 7.85 19.39 29.82
CA LYS A 332 6.90 18.65 30.67
C LYS A 332 6.88 17.17 30.34
N THR A 333 6.27 16.37 31.20
CA THR A 333 6.06 14.95 30.89
C THR A 333 5.00 14.77 29.82
N LEU A 334 5.11 13.72 29.01
CA LEU A 334 4.17 13.39 27.92
C LEU A 334 2.71 13.45 28.40
N PHE A 335 2.41 12.77 29.51
CA PHE A 335 1.11 12.83 30.16
C PHE A 335 1.18 13.75 31.36
N HIS A 336 0.58 14.92 31.24
CA HIS A 336 0.63 15.95 32.26
C HIS A 336 -0.73 16.65 32.40
N ALA A 337 -1.03 17.21 33.59
CA ALA A 337 -2.29 17.90 33.81
C ALA A 337 -2.51 19.08 32.87
N ASN A 338 -1.44 19.82 32.54
CA ASN A 338 -1.49 20.95 31.62
C ASN A 338 -1.76 20.52 30.15
N HIS A 339 -1.39 19.29 29.80
CA HIS A 339 -1.69 18.70 28.48
C HIS A 339 -3.12 18.17 28.39
N LYS A 340 -3.88 18.20 29.48
CA LYS A 340 -5.26 17.69 29.56
C LYS A 340 -5.43 16.22 29.11
N ASN A 341 -4.33 15.46 29.02
CA ASN A 341 -4.26 14.10 28.45
C ASN A 341 -4.02 13.00 29.52
N LEU A 342 -4.15 13.34 30.81
CA LEU A 342 -3.99 12.41 31.92
C LEU A 342 -5.29 12.28 32.72
N ILE A 343 -5.77 11.06 32.89
CA ILE A 343 -6.86 10.76 33.86
C ILE A 343 -6.26 10.73 35.27
N THR A 344 -6.84 11.46 36.19
CA THR A 344 -6.29 11.63 37.55
C THR A 344 -6.43 10.37 38.38
N SER A 345 -7.55 9.66 38.26
CA SER A 345 -7.84 8.43 39.02
C SER A 345 -7.71 7.21 38.10
N GLY A 346 -6.74 6.36 38.40
CA GLY A 346 -6.55 5.11 37.64
C GLY A 346 -7.73 4.15 37.85
N SER A 347 -8.13 3.51 36.75
CA SER A 347 -9.21 2.52 36.76
C SER A 347 -8.98 1.44 35.72
N ALA A 348 -9.56 0.26 35.93
CA ALA A 348 -9.68 -0.74 34.88
C ALA A 348 -10.53 -0.19 33.73
N PRO A 349 -10.40 -0.73 32.49
CA PRO A 349 -11.21 -0.32 31.36
C PRO A 349 -12.69 -0.60 31.63
N THR A 350 -13.46 0.48 31.67
CA THR A 350 -14.93 0.45 31.79
C THR A 350 -15.52 1.41 30.76
N GLY A 351 -16.80 1.27 30.46
CA GLY A 351 -17.47 2.18 29.52
C GLY A 351 -17.36 3.65 29.94
N ALA A 352 -17.49 3.95 31.23
CA ALA A 352 -17.35 5.30 31.76
C ALA A 352 -15.91 5.83 31.67
N ALA A 353 -14.89 4.98 31.90
CA ALA A 353 -13.50 5.37 31.80
C ALA A 353 -13.13 5.65 30.33
N ILE A 354 -13.61 4.83 29.37
CA ILE A 354 -13.42 5.05 27.94
C ILE A 354 -14.07 6.36 27.51
N GLN A 355 -15.30 6.62 27.94
CA GLN A 355 -16.01 7.87 27.65
C GLN A 355 -15.23 9.08 28.15
N ALA A 356 -14.70 9.03 29.38
CA ALA A 356 -13.90 10.12 29.95
C ALA A 356 -12.61 10.37 29.14
N MET A 357 -11.95 9.31 28.67
CA MET A 357 -10.76 9.45 27.82
C MET A 357 -11.09 10.02 26.44
N ILE A 358 -12.19 9.59 25.83
CA ILE A 358 -12.67 10.14 24.55
C ILE A 358 -12.96 11.64 24.70
N GLN A 359 -13.66 12.03 25.76
CA GLN A 359 -13.93 13.45 26.05
C GLN A 359 -12.64 14.25 26.20
N ARG A 360 -11.65 13.73 26.92
CA ARG A 360 -10.34 14.38 27.09
C ARG A 360 -9.62 14.56 25.76
N MET A 361 -9.70 13.58 24.87
CA MET A 361 -9.09 13.64 23.54
C MET A 361 -9.80 14.67 22.65
N GLN A 362 -11.12 14.66 22.61
CA GLN A 362 -11.90 15.57 21.76
C GLN A 362 -11.85 17.03 22.24
N LEU A 363 -11.60 17.26 23.54
CA LEU A 363 -11.43 18.58 24.13
C LEU A 363 -9.98 19.09 24.08
N GLN A 364 -9.13 18.47 23.28
CA GLN A 364 -7.80 19.03 23.00
C GLN A 364 -7.93 20.31 22.18
N ASP A 365 -7.14 21.29 22.57
CA ASP A 365 -7.10 22.61 21.95
C ASP A 365 -5.74 22.88 21.29
N ASP A 366 -5.76 23.74 20.30
CA ASP A 366 -4.58 24.29 19.69
C ASP A 366 -3.96 25.40 20.57
N PRO A 367 -2.78 26.00 20.22
CA PRO A 367 -2.19 27.09 20.98
C PRO A 367 -3.03 28.37 21.05
N PHE A 368 -4.03 28.54 20.20
CA PHE A 368 -4.97 29.66 20.19
C PHE A 368 -6.22 29.41 21.02
N GLY A 369 -6.44 28.15 21.45
CA GLY A 369 -7.60 27.74 22.24
C GLY A 369 -8.77 27.24 21.39
N GLU A 370 -8.53 26.94 20.11
CA GLU A 370 -9.51 26.32 19.23
C GLU A 370 -9.53 24.80 19.40
N ALA A 371 -10.71 24.19 19.29
CA ALA A 371 -10.87 22.77 19.39
C ALA A 371 -10.35 22.04 18.15
N ILE A 372 -9.41 21.10 18.31
CA ILE A 372 -8.84 20.29 17.22
C ILE A 372 -9.79 19.18 16.81
N ASN A 373 -10.69 18.73 17.72
CA ASN A 373 -11.66 17.65 17.49
C ASN A 373 -11.04 16.31 17.05
N LEU A 374 -9.99 15.87 17.74
CA LEU A 374 -9.32 14.61 17.44
C LEU A 374 -10.25 13.41 17.55
N THR A 375 -10.13 12.46 16.61
CA THR A 375 -10.92 11.23 16.61
C THR A 375 -10.15 10.07 17.26
N PRO A 376 -10.77 9.33 18.21
CA PRO A 376 -10.14 8.15 18.79
C PRO A 376 -10.09 7.03 17.76
N SER A 377 -8.97 6.34 17.64
CA SER A 377 -8.80 5.23 16.71
C SER A 377 -8.28 3.95 17.35
N THR A 378 -7.50 4.05 18.41
CA THR A 378 -6.81 2.88 18.97
C THR A 378 -6.88 2.88 20.50
N ILE A 379 -7.19 1.73 21.09
CA ILE A 379 -7.11 1.51 22.54
C ILE A 379 -5.96 0.54 22.81
N ILE A 380 -4.97 1.01 23.54
CA ILE A 380 -3.76 0.26 23.87
C ILE A 380 -3.87 -0.28 25.29
N LEU A 381 -3.83 -1.59 25.44
CA LEU A 381 -4.13 -2.31 26.67
C LEU A 381 -3.00 -3.26 27.07
N PRO A 382 -2.81 -3.50 28.36
CA PRO A 382 -2.09 -4.67 28.83
C PRO A 382 -2.90 -5.95 28.60
N VAL A 383 -2.21 -7.07 28.45
CA VAL A 383 -2.85 -8.38 28.36
C VAL A 383 -3.62 -8.66 29.66
N GLY A 384 -4.84 -9.13 29.51
CA GLY A 384 -5.78 -9.41 30.61
C GLY A 384 -7.05 -8.57 30.58
N TYR A 385 -7.07 -7.47 29.84
CA TYR A 385 -8.27 -6.64 29.69
C TYR A 385 -9.04 -6.87 28.38
N GLY A 386 -8.48 -7.64 27.43
CA GLY A 386 -9.08 -7.82 26.10
C GLY A 386 -10.47 -8.42 26.12
N PHE A 387 -10.73 -9.44 26.96
CA PHE A 387 -12.06 -10.01 27.10
C PHE A 387 -13.08 -9.01 27.62
N ALA A 388 -12.69 -8.21 28.60
CA ALA A 388 -13.55 -7.16 29.14
C ALA A 388 -13.87 -6.11 28.06
N MET A 389 -12.86 -5.69 27.30
CA MET A 389 -13.03 -4.76 26.20
C MET A 389 -13.89 -5.32 25.06
N GLN A 390 -13.67 -6.57 24.67
CA GLN A 390 -14.49 -7.22 23.66
C GLN A 390 -15.95 -7.32 24.09
N SER A 391 -16.20 -7.59 25.37
CA SER A 391 -17.55 -7.58 25.95
C SER A 391 -18.17 -6.18 25.93
N ILE A 392 -17.40 -5.14 26.27
CA ILE A 392 -17.87 -3.74 26.29
C ILE A 392 -18.26 -3.27 24.89
N PHE A 393 -17.45 -3.57 23.85
CA PHE A 393 -17.75 -3.15 22.49
C PHE A 393 -18.72 -4.08 21.75
N GLY A 394 -18.74 -5.36 22.09
CA GLY A 394 -19.56 -6.37 21.40
C GLY A 394 -20.96 -6.54 21.97
N SER A 395 -21.24 -6.06 23.19
CA SER A 395 -22.56 -6.22 23.82
C SER A 395 -23.49 -5.07 23.44
N PRO A 396 -24.69 -5.32 22.91
CA PRO A 396 -25.68 -4.28 22.60
C PRO A 396 -26.30 -3.64 23.86
N THR A 397 -26.26 -4.34 25.00
CA THR A 397 -26.81 -3.88 26.27
C THR A 397 -25.79 -3.94 27.39
N ILE A 398 -25.88 -3.01 28.32
CA ILE A 398 -25.09 -2.97 29.55
C ILE A 398 -26.03 -3.05 30.77
N GLN A 399 -25.57 -3.67 31.83
CA GLN A 399 -26.27 -3.70 33.10
C GLN A 399 -25.96 -2.44 33.89
N THR A 400 -26.96 -1.70 34.27
CA THR A 400 -26.81 -0.50 35.09
C THR A 400 -26.71 -0.87 36.60
N SER A 401 -26.28 0.08 37.42
CA SER A 401 -26.19 -0.08 38.88
C SER A 401 -27.54 -0.42 39.56
N GLU A 402 -28.65 -0.15 38.85
CA GLU A 402 -30.02 -0.44 39.33
C GLU A 402 -30.56 -1.79 38.81
N ASN A 403 -29.69 -2.65 38.32
CA ASN A 403 -30.03 -3.98 37.76
C ASN A 403 -30.97 -3.93 36.55
N THR A 404 -31.04 -2.80 35.85
CA THR A 404 -31.82 -2.62 34.63
C THR A 404 -30.90 -2.68 33.40
N GLN A 405 -31.40 -3.28 32.33
CA GLN A 405 -30.67 -3.29 31.05
C GLN A 405 -30.82 -1.94 30.35
N ALA A 406 -29.71 -1.34 30.00
CA ALA A 406 -29.66 -0.14 29.19
C ALA A 406 -28.91 -0.38 27.85
N ALA A 407 -29.21 0.41 26.83
CA ALA A 407 -28.47 0.37 25.58
C ALA A 407 -26.99 0.74 25.83
N ASN A 408 -26.08 -0.03 25.23
CA ASN A 408 -24.66 0.25 25.32
C ASN A 408 -24.24 1.33 24.31
N PRO A 409 -23.80 2.52 24.75
CA PRO A 409 -23.41 3.60 23.85
C PRO A 409 -22.13 3.32 23.07
N LEU A 410 -21.32 2.34 23.50
CA LEU A 410 -20.08 1.94 22.81
C LEU A 410 -20.34 0.87 21.76
N TYR A 411 -21.49 0.20 21.79
CA TYR A 411 -21.89 -0.72 20.74
C TYR A 411 -22.21 0.07 19.47
N ASN A 412 -21.54 -0.23 18.36
CA ASN A 412 -21.62 0.56 17.11
C ASN A 412 -21.28 2.04 17.30
N TYR A 413 -20.30 2.33 18.15
CA TYR A 413 -19.83 3.70 18.33
C TYR A 413 -19.37 4.31 16.98
N ARG A 414 -19.67 5.60 16.76
CA ARG A 414 -19.43 6.30 15.49
C ARG A 414 -17.95 6.27 15.02
N TYR A 415 -17.02 6.10 15.94
CA TYR A 415 -15.60 5.95 15.65
C TYR A 415 -15.18 4.51 15.94
N PRO A 416 -14.85 3.70 14.94
CA PRO A 416 -14.34 2.36 15.17
C PRO A 416 -12.96 2.45 15.83
N MET A 417 -12.79 1.77 16.95
CA MET A 417 -11.53 1.76 17.69
C MET A 417 -10.92 0.37 17.63
N GLU A 418 -9.64 0.31 17.24
CA GLU A 418 -8.88 -0.94 17.24
C GLU A 418 -8.37 -1.23 18.65
N ILE A 419 -8.62 -2.45 19.13
CA ILE A 419 -8.11 -2.92 20.43
C ILE A 419 -6.73 -3.52 20.20
N VAL A 420 -5.71 -2.95 20.83
CA VAL A 420 -4.32 -3.39 20.76
C VAL A 420 -3.87 -3.87 22.13
N GLU A 421 -3.67 -5.18 22.27
CA GLU A 421 -3.10 -5.76 23.49
C GLU A 421 -1.62 -6.07 23.30
N ASP A 422 -0.79 -5.69 24.26
CA ASP A 422 0.63 -6.02 24.25
C ASP A 422 1.15 -6.35 25.65
N ALA A 423 1.78 -7.50 25.78
CA ALA A 423 2.38 -7.97 27.02
C ALA A 423 3.55 -7.11 27.51
N THR A 424 4.10 -6.24 26.66
CA THR A 424 5.18 -5.32 27.06
C THR A 424 4.74 -4.40 28.19
N LEU A 425 3.47 -3.96 28.19
CA LEU A 425 2.94 -3.14 29.29
C LEU A 425 2.90 -3.91 30.61
N ASN A 426 2.52 -5.19 30.57
CA ASN A 426 2.52 -6.05 31.76
C ASN A 426 3.95 -6.23 32.33
N ILE A 427 4.92 -6.45 31.44
CA ILE A 427 6.33 -6.61 31.84
C ILE A 427 6.89 -5.33 32.45
N LEU A 428 6.53 -4.17 31.89
CA LEU A 428 6.97 -2.86 32.42
C LEU A 428 6.29 -2.53 33.76
N ALA A 429 5.03 -2.88 33.93
CA ALA A 429 4.27 -2.62 35.15
C ALA A 429 4.62 -3.57 36.29
N GLY A 430 5.08 -4.79 35.99
CA GLY A 430 5.35 -5.82 36.98
C GLY A 430 4.10 -6.17 37.79
N SER A 431 4.16 -6.02 39.12
CA SER A 431 3.02 -6.23 40.06
C SER A 431 2.20 -4.98 40.32
N GLY A 432 2.54 -3.83 39.72
CA GLY A 432 1.89 -2.55 39.95
C GLY A 432 0.62 -2.35 39.13
N ALA A 433 0.03 -1.15 39.27
CA ALA A 433 -1.05 -0.73 38.38
C ALA A 433 -0.53 -0.63 36.95
N CYS A 434 -1.26 -1.22 36.02
CA CYS A 434 -0.89 -1.23 34.61
C CYS A 434 -1.67 -0.16 33.85
N PRO A 435 -1.00 0.87 33.32
CA PRO A 435 -1.66 1.92 32.57
C PRO A 435 -2.17 1.41 31.22
N TRP A 436 -3.19 2.06 30.73
CA TRP A 436 -3.71 1.86 29.40
C TRP A 436 -3.97 3.20 28.73
N PHE A 437 -4.03 3.21 27.40
CA PHE A 437 -3.98 4.43 26.62
C PHE A 437 -5.05 4.44 25.54
N LEU A 438 -5.53 5.63 25.19
CA LEU A 438 -6.33 5.90 24.03
C LEU A 438 -5.47 6.68 23.04
N GLY A 439 -5.37 6.21 21.81
CA GLY A 439 -4.66 6.85 20.70
C GLY A 439 -5.63 7.49 19.72
N ALA A 440 -5.27 8.67 19.25
CA ALA A 440 -5.96 9.37 18.16
C ALA A 440 -5.58 8.76 16.79
N ASN A 441 -6.33 9.14 15.77
CA ASN A 441 -6.00 8.75 14.39
C ASN A 441 -4.66 9.36 13.97
N CYS A 442 -3.73 8.51 13.53
CA CYS A 442 -2.40 8.91 13.09
C CYS A 442 -2.39 9.82 11.84
N GLU A 443 -3.50 9.90 11.10
CA GLU A 443 -3.65 10.81 9.98
C GLU A 443 -3.96 12.24 10.42
N GLU A 444 -4.69 12.39 11.54
CA GLU A 444 -5.06 13.69 12.09
C GLU A 444 -3.92 14.31 12.90
N THR A 445 -3.23 13.50 13.69
CA THR A 445 -2.10 13.93 14.50
C THR A 445 -1.03 12.85 14.62
N THR A 446 0.23 13.24 14.52
CA THR A 446 1.36 12.33 14.68
C THR A 446 1.80 12.33 16.14
N GLY A 447 1.38 11.32 16.90
CA GLY A 447 1.75 11.22 18.31
C GLY A 447 3.19 10.76 18.51
N ILE A 448 3.48 9.50 18.21
CA ILE A 448 4.82 8.92 18.25
C ILE A 448 5.20 8.56 16.82
N GLN A 449 6.40 8.94 16.44
CA GLN A 449 6.97 8.64 15.13
C GLN A 449 8.21 7.77 15.29
N VAL A 450 8.29 6.73 14.46
CA VAL A 450 9.46 5.87 14.33
C VAL A 450 10.13 6.19 13.00
N ASP A 451 11.33 6.72 13.07
CA ASP A 451 12.11 7.14 11.91
C ASP A 451 13.16 6.10 11.55
N TYR A 452 13.34 5.88 10.25
CA TYR A 452 14.36 5.02 9.70
C TYR A 452 15.30 5.79 8.76
N LEU A 453 16.57 5.40 8.71
CA LEU A 453 17.54 6.00 7.80
C LEU A 453 17.18 5.68 6.35
N ASN A 454 16.94 6.70 5.53
CA ASN A 454 16.52 6.57 4.12
C ASN A 454 15.30 5.64 3.90
N GLY A 455 14.47 5.44 4.92
CA GLY A 455 13.32 4.54 4.86
C GLY A 455 13.65 3.04 4.91
N GLN A 456 14.89 2.68 5.30
CA GLN A 456 15.32 1.29 5.44
C GLN A 456 14.77 0.70 6.75
N GLU A 457 13.65 -0.02 6.67
CA GLU A 457 12.98 -0.63 7.84
C GLU A 457 13.65 -1.95 8.26
N THR A 458 14.17 -2.71 7.31
CA THR A 458 14.81 -4.01 7.57
C THR A 458 16.27 -3.86 7.95
N PRO A 459 16.79 -4.69 8.88
CA PRO A 459 18.19 -4.66 9.24
C PRO A 459 19.11 -4.89 8.03
N THR A 460 20.17 -4.12 7.99
CA THR A 460 21.26 -4.29 7.01
C THR A 460 22.32 -5.20 7.62
N PHE A 461 22.99 -6.00 6.81
CA PHE A 461 24.11 -6.82 7.24
C PHE A 461 25.29 -6.69 6.28
N ARG A 462 26.47 -6.97 6.78
CA ARG A 462 27.71 -6.93 6.01
C ARG A 462 28.67 -7.99 6.51
N ARG A 463 29.41 -8.61 5.61
CA ARG A 463 30.55 -9.45 5.96
C ARG A 463 31.63 -8.60 6.64
N SER A 464 32.18 -9.11 7.73
CA SER A 464 33.22 -8.45 8.51
C SER A 464 34.44 -9.36 8.63
N GLU A 465 35.59 -8.75 8.58
CA GLU A 465 36.86 -9.46 8.84
C GLU A 465 37.29 -9.15 10.26
N THR A 466 37.35 -10.17 11.11
CA THR A 466 37.79 -10.03 12.51
C THR A 466 39.07 -10.75 12.71
N VAL A 467 40.14 -10.03 13.04
CA VAL A 467 41.46 -10.59 13.29
C VAL A 467 41.40 -11.50 14.54
N GLY A 468 41.89 -12.74 14.39
CA GLY A 468 41.97 -13.71 15.50
C GLY A 468 40.73 -14.59 15.71
N GLN A 469 39.69 -14.47 14.86
CA GLN A 469 38.56 -15.40 14.85
C GLN A 469 38.64 -16.37 13.66
N LEU A 470 38.52 -17.67 13.95
CA LEU A 470 38.42 -18.71 12.93
C LEU A 470 36.92 -18.92 12.60
N GLY A 471 36.41 -18.21 11.58
CA GLY A 471 35.01 -18.32 11.18
C GLY A 471 34.62 -17.26 10.18
N PHE A 472 33.39 -17.38 9.68
CA PHE A 472 32.76 -16.36 8.85
C PHE A 472 31.99 -15.40 9.74
N VAL A 473 32.23 -14.11 9.62
CA VAL A 473 31.70 -13.07 10.51
C VAL A 473 30.82 -12.10 9.73
N TRP A 474 29.68 -11.77 10.29
CA TRP A 474 28.77 -10.75 9.77
C TRP A 474 28.38 -9.75 10.85
N ASP A 475 28.32 -8.50 10.45
CA ASP A 475 27.72 -7.42 11.22
C ASP A 475 26.28 -7.22 10.77
N ILE A 476 25.34 -7.10 11.70
CA ILE A 476 23.95 -6.75 11.44
C ILE A 476 23.61 -5.49 12.21
N TRP A 477 22.99 -4.52 11.57
CA TRP A 477 22.55 -3.27 12.20
C TRP A 477 21.28 -2.72 11.57
N LEU A 478 20.62 -1.87 12.32
CA LEU A 478 19.47 -1.09 11.88
C LEU A 478 19.56 0.30 12.51
N ASP A 479 19.25 1.32 11.73
CA ASP A 479 19.27 2.71 12.14
C ASP A 479 17.85 3.20 12.32
N TRP A 480 17.47 3.49 13.57
CA TRP A 480 16.14 4.01 13.88
C TRP A 480 16.18 5.06 15.00
N GLY A 481 15.13 5.88 15.03
CA GLY A 481 14.88 6.82 16.11
C GLY A 481 13.40 6.85 16.45
N ILE A 482 13.09 7.14 17.70
CA ILE A 482 11.70 7.26 18.17
C ILE A 482 11.54 8.64 18.78
N SER A 483 10.56 9.38 18.30
CA SER A 483 10.31 10.74 18.73
C SER A 483 8.83 10.95 19.06
N VAL A 484 8.56 11.67 20.14
CA VAL A 484 7.21 12.14 20.44
C VAL A 484 6.99 13.44 19.69
N MET A 485 6.06 13.42 18.74
CA MET A 485 5.76 14.54 17.86
C MET A 485 4.67 15.44 18.46
N ASP A 486 3.60 14.83 18.99
CA ASP A 486 2.49 15.56 19.59
C ASP A 486 1.93 14.79 20.82
N TYR A 487 1.83 15.47 21.94
CA TYR A 487 1.27 14.92 23.18
C TYR A 487 -0.26 14.76 23.13
N ARG A 488 -0.94 15.50 22.23
CA ARG A 488 -2.40 15.50 22.08
C ARG A 488 -2.93 14.18 21.53
N ALA A 489 -2.06 13.43 20.83
CA ALA A 489 -2.43 12.16 20.21
C ALA A 489 -2.78 11.04 21.20
N PHE A 490 -2.36 11.15 22.46
CA PHE A 490 -2.57 10.10 23.45
C PHE A 490 -3.20 10.61 24.73
N VAL A 491 -4.12 9.82 25.29
CA VAL A 491 -4.66 10.00 26.64
C VAL A 491 -4.30 8.79 27.48
N LYS A 492 -3.75 9.02 28.70
CA LYS A 492 -3.35 7.98 29.65
C LYS A 492 -4.37 7.81 30.76
N ASN A 493 -4.77 6.58 31.01
CA ASN A 493 -5.37 6.17 32.28
C ASN A 493 -4.28 5.42 33.07
N PRO A 494 -3.99 5.80 34.33
CA PRO A 494 -2.99 5.11 35.15
C PRO A 494 -3.29 3.63 35.39
N GLY A 495 -4.52 3.20 35.13
CA GLY A 495 -4.95 1.81 35.26
C GLY A 495 -5.21 1.36 36.69
N ALA A 496 -5.41 0.06 36.82
CA ALA A 496 -5.53 -0.64 38.08
C ALA A 496 -4.58 -1.84 38.10
N ALA A 497 -4.41 -2.46 39.25
CA ALA A 497 -3.70 -3.73 39.33
C ALA A 497 -4.44 -4.76 38.44
N LEU A 498 -3.68 -5.53 37.67
CA LEU A 498 -4.24 -6.58 36.85
C LEU A 498 -4.86 -7.68 37.73
N PRO A 499 -5.92 -8.35 37.25
CA PRO A 499 -6.42 -9.53 37.94
C PRO A 499 -5.26 -10.54 38.08
N THR A 500 -5.06 -11.02 39.31
CA THR A 500 -4.14 -12.13 39.57
C THR A 500 -4.69 -13.38 38.92
N LEU A 501 -3.88 -14.00 38.06
CA LEU A 501 -4.18 -15.29 37.41
C LEU A 501 -4.14 -16.42 38.47
#